data_d7e9cc046a6a7c1d709bd65675ac24be
#
_entry.id   d7e9cc046a6a7c1d709bd65675ac24be
#
_cell.length_a   1.000
_cell.length_b   1.000
_cell.length_c   1.000
_cell.angle_alpha   90.00
_cell.angle_beta   90.00
_cell.angle_gamma   90.00
#
_symmetry.space_group_name_H-M   'P 1'
#
loop_
_entity.id
_entity.type
_entity.pdbx_description
1 polymer ?
#
loop_
_entity_poly.entity_id
_entity_poly.type
_entity_poly.pdbx_seq_one_letter_code
_entity_poly.pdbx_strand_id
1 'polypeptide(L)'
;AIVVAGPFFNFILAFLLALIVIGYNGVDISYVSKVTEGSNAYEAGLREGDRITKYNGATVSVGREIYLEDYVSPLDGSDISVTFVRDGKKQTISYAPDSEERYIVGISYYETDPKATISSVPEGSAMDQAGVVAGDEVVEINGTKISTGKDLKEYIDAHPFGKEEINITVKRNNKEKKVVVVPQMTKLYSSGFVYNLARDKQSVGGVLKYSLVEVRYEINTVLKSLKMLVTGKVSANEVSGPVGIVNVIGDTYNQTKSEGFMVTLFTMINLAIMLSANLGVMNLL
;
A
#
# COMPACT_ATOMS: atom_id res chain seq x y z
N ALA A 1 -35.71 7.87 6.27
CA ALA A 1 -35.52 6.40 6.19
C ALA A 1 -35.05 5.94 4.77
N ILE A 2 -35.61 6.45 3.68
CA ILE A 2 -35.28 6.01 2.30
C ILE A 2 -33.86 6.40 1.90
N VAL A 3 -33.34 7.56 2.28
CA VAL A 3 -32.01 8.06 1.92
C VAL A 3 -30.87 7.20 2.53
N VAL A 4 -31.08 6.60 3.69
CA VAL A 4 -30.06 5.79 4.40
C VAL A 4 -30.11 4.32 3.95
N ALA A 5 -31.20 3.87 3.30
CA ALA A 5 -31.35 2.48 2.88
C ALA A 5 -30.29 2.06 1.84
N GLY A 6 -30.01 2.90 0.85
CA GLY A 6 -29.01 2.63 -0.19
C GLY A 6 -27.61 2.38 0.38
N PRO A 7 -27.04 3.33 1.15
CA PRO A 7 -25.76 3.14 1.83
C PRO A 7 -25.71 1.88 2.71
N PHE A 8 -26.78 1.62 3.47
CA PHE A 8 -26.85 0.45 4.34
C PHE A 8 -26.78 -0.86 3.57
N PHE A 9 -27.48 -0.97 2.44
CA PHE A 9 -27.42 -2.16 1.58
C PHE A 9 -26.03 -2.35 0.96
N ASN A 10 -25.30 -1.29 0.66
CA ASN A 10 -23.92 -1.37 0.16
C ASN A 10 -22.99 -1.98 1.23
N PHE A 11 -23.11 -1.60 2.50
CA PHE A 11 -22.32 -2.20 3.58
C PHE A 11 -22.72 -3.67 3.84
N ILE A 12 -24.02 -4.01 3.72
CA ILE A 12 -24.46 -5.41 3.80
C ILE A 12 -23.84 -6.22 2.67
N LEU A 13 -23.88 -5.72 1.44
CA LEU A 13 -23.26 -6.39 0.29
C LEU A 13 -21.76 -6.59 0.50
N ALA A 14 -21.03 -5.55 0.91
CA ALA A 14 -19.61 -5.65 1.24
C ALA A 14 -19.35 -6.72 2.31
N PHE A 15 -20.17 -6.77 3.36
CA PHE A 15 -20.07 -7.79 4.41
C PHE A 15 -20.32 -9.21 3.90
N LEU A 16 -21.37 -9.43 3.09
CA LEU A 16 -21.68 -10.76 2.52
C LEU A 16 -20.55 -11.24 1.59
N LEU A 17 -20.02 -10.36 0.77
CA LEU A 17 -18.87 -10.67 -0.09
C LEU A 17 -17.62 -10.97 0.74
N ALA A 18 -17.37 -10.22 1.82
CA ALA A 18 -16.26 -10.46 2.73
C ALA A 18 -16.37 -11.83 3.43
N LEU A 19 -17.58 -12.30 3.79
CA LEU A 19 -17.79 -13.66 4.32
C LEU A 19 -17.28 -14.74 3.35
N ILE A 20 -17.53 -14.56 2.06
CA ILE A 20 -17.08 -15.51 1.03
C ILE A 20 -15.55 -15.48 0.92
N VAL A 21 -14.95 -14.29 0.80
CA VAL A 21 -13.51 -14.13 0.62
C VAL A 21 -12.74 -14.62 1.85
N ILE A 22 -13.14 -14.19 3.05
CA ILE A 22 -12.44 -14.57 4.29
C ILE A 22 -12.67 -16.04 4.63
N GLY A 23 -13.86 -16.58 4.35
CA GLY A 23 -14.14 -17.99 4.52
C GLY A 23 -13.25 -18.87 3.65
N TYR A 24 -12.97 -18.43 2.42
CA TYR A 24 -12.13 -19.18 1.49
C TYR A 24 -10.64 -18.86 1.63
N ASN A 25 -10.25 -17.58 1.64
CA ASN A 25 -8.84 -17.18 1.62
C ASN A 25 -8.23 -17.03 3.02
N GLY A 26 -9.05 -16.85 4.07
CA GLY A 26 -8.55 -16.43 5.39
C GLY A 26 -8.32 -14.93 5.49
N VAL A 27 -7.58 -14.49 6.52
CA VAL A 27 -7.32 -13.08 6.84
C VAL A 27 -5.86 -12.87 7.27
N ASP A 28 -5.32 -11.72 6.92
CA ASP A 28 -3.98 -11.25 7.26
C ASP A 28 -3.96 -10.67 8.70
N ILE A 29 -3.91 -11.56 9.70
CA ILE A 29 -3.82 -11.11 11.11
C ILE A 29 -2.52 -10.34 11.33
N SER A 30 -2.59 -9.25 12.11
CA SER A 30 -1.50 -8.30 12.35
C SER A 30 -0.38 -8.83 13.26
N TYR A 31 0.17 -10.01 12.95
CA TYR A 31 1.35 -10.52 13.64
C TYR A 31 2.62 -9.89 13.07
N VAL A 32 3.61 -9.68 13.93
CA VAL A 32 4.97 -9.37 13.52
C VAL A 32 5.59 -10.63 12.93
N SER A 33 5.97 -10.60 11.66
CA SER A 33 6.60 -11.72 10.96
C SER A 33 8.11 -11.71 11.06
N LYS A 34 8.70 -10.52 11.27
CA LYS A 34 10.13 -10.35 11.46
C LYS A 34 10.40 -9.04 12.18
N VAL A 35 11.40 -9.02 13.08
CA VAL A 35 11.99 -7.79 13.62
C VAL A 35 13.46 -7.79 13.22
N THR A 36 13.94 -6.67 12.71
CA THR A 36 15.35 -6.51 12.32
C THR A 36 16.21 -6.46 13.61
N GLU A 37 17.15 -7.37 13.75
CA GLU A 37 18.08 -7.38 14.88
C GLU A 37 18.87 -6.07 14.92
N GLY A 38 19.01 -5.48 16.11
CA GLY A 38 19.65 -4.18 16.32
C GLY A 38 18.82 -2.98 15.89
N SER A 39 17.58 -3.16 15.38
CA SER A 39 16.67 -2.06 15.14
C SER A 39 16.11 -1.48 16.44
N ASN A 40 15.68 -0.23 16.40
CA ASN A 40 15.04 0.42 17.53
C ASN A 40 13.78 -0.32 18.01
N ALA A 41 13.04 -0.94 17.09
CA ALA A 41 11.90 -1.82 17.43
C ALA A 41 12.33 -3.04 18.24
N TYR A 42 13.46 -3.67 17.85
CA TYR A 42 14.03 -4.81 18.57
C TYR A 42 14.48 -4.41 19.98
N GLU A 43 15.20 -3.30 20.11
CA GLU A 43 15.69 -2.77 21.40
C GLU A 43 14.52 -2.34 22.30
N ALA A 44 13.45 -1.80 21.73
CA ALA A 44 12.21 -1.48 22.46
C ALA A 44 11.43 -2.72 22.92
N GLY A 45 11.86 -3.91 22.50
CA GLY A 45 11.31 -5.18 22.98
C GLY A 45 10.27 -5.84 22.07
N LEU A 46 10.03 -5.33 20.84
CA LEU A 46 9.17 -6.01 19.85
C LEU A 46 9.85 -7.32 19.38
N ARG A 47 9.05 -8.35 19.16
CA ARG A 47 9.55 -9.68 18.72
C ARG A 47 8.62 -10.29 17.66
N GLU A 48 9.15 -11.22 16.90
CA GLU A 48 8.37 -12.06 16.00
C GLU A 48 7.25 -12.80 16.77
N GLY A 49 6.07 -12.89 16.16
CA GLY A 49 4.88 -13.49 16.75
C GLY A 49 4.03 -12.52 17.62
N ASP A 50 4.51 -11.31 17.92
CA ASP A 50 3.72 -10.30 18.61
C ASP A 50 2.51 -9.92 17.76
N ARG A 51 1.32 -9.89 18.36
CA ARG A 51 0.12 -9.47 17.68
C ARG A 51 -0.14 -7.98 17.92
N ILE A 52 0.07 -7.16 16.91
CA ILE A 52 -0.17 -5.72 16.98
C ILE A 52 -1.67 -5.46 17.08
N THR A 53 -2.07 -4.61 18.03
CA THR A 53 -3.46 -4.21 18.26
C THR A 53 -3.68 -2.70 18.13
N LYS A 54 -2.58 -1.90 18.23
CA LYS A 54 -2.58 -0.48 17.87
C LYS A 54 -1.23 -0.11 17.26
N TYR A 55 -1.27 0.80 16.30
CA TYR A 55 -0.11 1.39 15.65
C TYR A 55 -0.34 2.90 15.52
N ASN A 56 0.56 3.70 16.07
CA ASN A 56 0.43 5.18 16.13
C ASN A 56 -0.95 5.67 16.59
N GLY A 57 -1.52 4.98 17.60
CA GLY A 57 -2.86 5.29 18.16
C GLY A 57 -4.03 4.66 17.39
N ALA A 58 -3.85 4.27 16.14
CA ALA A 58 -4.90 3.61 15.36
C ALA A 58 -5.09 2.14 15.80
N THR A 59 -6.33 1.66 15.83
CA THR A 59 -6.64 0.26 16.11
C THR A 59 -6.28 -0.61 14.91
N VAL A 60 -5.53 -1.68 15.16
CA VAL A 60 -5.07 -2.65 14.17
C VAL A 60 -5.66 -4.02 14.48
N SER A 61 -6.23 -4.67 13.49
CA SER A 61 -6.77 -6.04 13.54
C SER A 61 -6.19 -6.92 12.45
N VAL A 62 -5.82 -6.31 11.31
CA VAL A 62 -5.23 -6.93 10.12
C VAL A 62 -3.95 -6.21 9.72
N GLY A 63 -3.01 -6.92 9.09
CA GLY A 63 -1.68 -6.37 8.79
C GLY A 63 -1.71 -5.14 7.88
N ARG A 64 -2.58 -5.14 6.89
CA ARG A 64 -2.72 -4.01 5.95
C ARG A 64 -3.23 -2.70 6.58
N GLU A 65 -3.79 -2.71 7.80
CA GLU A 65 -4.11 -1.47 8.52
C GLU A 65 -2.83 -0.71 8.92
N ILE A 66 -1.72 -1.41 9.19
CA ILE A 66 -0.41 -0.80 9.46
C ILE A 66 0.09 -0.09 8.19
N TYR A 67 0.02 -0.78 7.05
CA TYR A 67 0.37 -0.17 5.77
C TYR A 67 -0.45 1.09 5.47
N LEU A 68 -1.76 1.05 5.73
CA LEU A 68 -2.63 2.20 5.54
C LEU A 68 -2.24 3.39 6.43
N GLU A 69 -1.82 3.13 7.69
CA GLU A 69 -1.33 4.20 8.58
C GLU A 69 -0.05 4.84 8.03
N ASP A 70 0.94 4.04 7.64
CA ASP A 70 2.20 4.54 7.08
C ASP A 70 1.98 5.27 5.74
N TYR A 71 1.00 4.83 4.93
CA TYR A 71 0.65 5.51 3.68
C TYR A 71 0.04 6.90 3.93
N VAL A 72 -0.89 7.02 4.89
CA VAL A 72 -1.58 8.28 5.21
C VAL A 72 -0.69 9.24 6.01
N SER A 73 0.17 8.69 6.85
CA SER A 73 1.10 9.42 7.71
C SER A 73 2.48 8.75 7.65
N PRO A 74 3.26 9.01 6.56
CA PRO A 74 4.59 8.45 6.40
C PRO A 74 5.46 8.76 7.62
N LEU A 75 6.37 7.84 7.94
CA LEU A 75 7.33 8.02 9.02
C LEU A 75 8.21 9.24 8.73
N ASP A 76 8.34 10.13 9.69
CA ASP A 76 9.04 11.41 9.57
C ASP A 76 10.15 11.60 10.62
N GLY A 77 10.43 10.54 11.40
CA GLY A 77 11.37 10.56 12.51
C GLY A 77 10.73 10.75 13.88
N SER A 78 9.42 11.00 13.93
CA SER A 78 8.66 10.98 15.18
C SER A 78 8.56 9.56 15.75
N ASP A 79 8.43 9.45 17.06
CA ASP A 79 8.33 8.17 17.74
C ASP A 79 7.14 7.34 17.24
N ILE A 80 7.39 6.08 16.98
CA ILE A 80 6.39 5.07 16.66
C ILE A 80 5.85 4.47 17.95
N SER A 81 4.53 4.48 18.12
CA SER A 81 3.85 3.82 19.24
C SER A 81 3.21 2.51 18.79
N VAL A 82 3.62 1.39 19.38
CA VAL A 82 3.07 0.06 19.08
C VAL A 82 2.48 -0.56 20.32
N THR A 83 1.21 -0.95 20.26
CA THR A 83 0.57 -1.79 21.27
C THR A 83 0.38 -3.19 20.71
N PHE A 84 0.88 -4.19 21.40
CA PHE A 84 0.82 -5.59 20.98
C PHE A 84 0.40 -6.52 22.12
N VAL A 85 0.05 -7.74 21.78
CA VAL A 85 -0.26 -8.81 22.72
C VAL A 85 0.74 -9.95 22.51
N ARG A 86 1.43 -10.33 23.58
CA ARG A 86 2.34 -11.47 23.68
C ARG A 86 1.91 -12.33 24.88
N ASP A 87 1.72 -13.63 24.70
CA ASP A 87 1.29 -14.57 25.76
C ASP A 87 0.05 -14.08 26.53
N GLY A 88 -0.93 -13.53 25.80
CA GLY A 88 -2.16 -12.98 26.36
C GLY A 88 -2.01 -11.65 27.11
N LYS A 89 -0.79 -11.13 27.26
CA LYS A 89 -0.51 -9.85 27.94
C LYS A 89 -0.36 -8.72 26.93
N LYS A 90 -1.09 -7.64 27.17
CA LYS A 90 -1.02 -6.42 26.37
C LYS A 90 0.15 -5.55 26.84
N GLN A 91 0.97 -5.12 25.90
CA GLN A 91 2.12 -4.23 26.14
C GLN A 91 2.08 -3.07 25.15
N THR A 92 2.66 -1.94 25.55
CA THR A 92 2.82 -0.76 24.67
C THR A 92 4.26 -0.29 24.78
N ILE A 93 4.87 -0.06 23.63
CA ILE A 93 6.21 0.50 23.50
C ILE A 93 6.17 1.76 22.64
N SER A 94 7.16 2.61 22.80
CA SER A 94 7.42 3.75 21.91
C SER A 94 8.90 3.80 21.62
N TYR A 95 9.25 4.06 20.36
CA TYR A 95 10.64 4.13 19.90
C TYR A 95 10.75 5.00 18.65
N ALA A 96 11.91 5.62 18.45
CA ALA A 96 12.21 6.35 17.21
C ALA A 96 12.35 5.37 16.03
N PRO A 97 11.83 5.67 14.82
CA PRO A 97 12.09 4.84 13.66
C PRO A 97 13.59 4.74 13.36
N ASP A 98 14.02 3.62 12.81
CA ASP A 98 15.34 3.53 12.21
C ASP A 98 15.40 4.43 10.98
N SER A 99 16.59 4.98 10.69
CA SER A 99 16.75 5.86 9.53
C SER A 99 18.06 5.62 8.81
N GLU A 100 18.02 5.74 7.50
CA GLU A 100 19.20 5.75 6.64
C GLU A 100 19.16 6.93 5.68
N GLU A 101 20.32 7.45 5.33
CA GLU A 101 20.46 8.48 4.30
C GLU A 101 20.98 7.84 3.03
N ARG A 102 20.28 8.02 1.92
CA ARG A 102 20.72 7.57 0.61
C ARG A 102 20.23 8.47 -0.50
N TYR A 103 20.93 8.42 -1.62
CA TYR A 103 20.50 9.10 -2.82
C TYR A 103 19.36 8.34 -3.49
N ILE A 104 18.27 9.04 -3.81
CA ILE A 104 17.11 8.48 -4.53
C ILE A 104 16.69 9.43 -5.66
N VAL A 105 16.04 8.88 -6.67
CA VAL A 105 15.47 9.68 -7.76
C VAL A 105 14.01 10.08 -7.50
N GLY A 106 13.34 9.43 -6.55
CA GLY A 106 11.96 9.72 -6.14
C GLY A 106 10.92 9.19 -7.12
N ILE A 107 10.79 7.87 -7.19
CA ILE A 107 9.71 7.16 -7.87
C ILE A 107 9.21 6.02 -6.99
N SER A 108 7.95 5.64 -7.18
CA SER A 108 7.43 4.35 -6.71
C SER A 108 7.10 3.47 -7.91
N TYR A 109 7.29 2.17 -7.77
CA TYR A 109 6.98 1.16 -8.79
C TYR A 109 6.68 -0.18 -8.11
N TYR A 110 6.11 -1.11 -8.85
CA TYR A 110 5.88 -2.47 -8.35
C TYR A 110 6.90 -3.42 -8.97
N GLU A 111 7.61 -4.18 -8.14
CA GLU A 111 8.59 -5.18 -8.59
C GLU A 111 7.94 -6.24 -9.50
N THR A 112 6.68 -6.55 -9.25
CA THR A 112 5.90 -7.52 -10.03
C THR A 112 5.36 -6.97 -11.37
N ASP A 113 5.57 -5.67 -11.66
CA ASP A 113 5.08 -5.06 -12.90
C ASP A 113 5.87 -5.59 -14.09
N PRO A 114 5.17 -6.12 -15.15
CA PRO A 114 5.80 -6.64 -16.35
C PRO A 114 6.45 -5.57 -17.23
N LYS A 115 6.35 -4.27 -16.88
CA LYS A 115 6.83 -3.16 -17.73
C LYS A 115 7.65 -2.09 -17.01
N ALA A 116 8.01 -2.22 -15.76
CA ALA A 116 8.67 -1.20 -14.96
C ALA A 116 7.93 0.16 -14.99
N THR A 117 6.60 0.14 -14.83
CA THR A 117 5.76 1.33 -14.82
C THR A 117 5.91 2.09 -13.51
N ILE A 118 6.11 3.39 -13.60
CA ILE A 118 6.15 4.29 -12.44
C ILE A 118 4.73 4.47 -11.92
N SER A 119 4.50 4.05 -10.67
CA SER A 119 3.18 4.16 -10.03
C SER A 119 2.94 5.54 -9.40
N SER A 120 4.00 6.19 -8.92
CA SER A 120 3.93 7.56 -8.42
C SER A 120 5.26 8.28 -8.52
N VAL A 121 5.19 9.61 -8.61
CA VAL A 121 6.34 10.53 -8.60
C VAL A 121 6.04 11.61 -7.57
N PRO A 122 6.69 11.63 -6.40
CA PRO A 122 6.49 12.66 -5.39
C PRO A 122 6.84 14.05 -5.93
N GLU A 123 6.02 15.05 -5.61
CA GLU A 123 6.25 16.45 -5.97
C GLU A 123 7.61 16.92 -5.43
N GLY A 124 8.36 17.65 -6.25
CA GLY A 124 9.70 18.14 -5.92
C GLY A 124 10.81 17.09 -5.95
N SER A 125 10.51 15.83 -6.24
CA SER A 125 11.53 14.80 -6.43
C SER A 125 12.39 15.05 -7.67
N ALA A 126 13.56 14.40 -7.75
CA ALA A 126 14.44 14.54 -8.91
C ALA A 126 13.77 14.12 -10.24
N MET A 127 12.93 13.08 -10.20
CA MET A 127 12.17 12.64 -11.39
C MET A 127 11.04 13.60 -11.73
N ASP A 128 10.36 14.19 -10.74
CA ASP A 128 9.35 15.22 -10.97
C ASP A 128 9.97 16.46 -11.64
N GLN A 129 11.10 16.94 -11.13
CA GLN A 129 11.84 18.06 -11.74
C GLN A 129 12.29 17.77 -13.17
N ALA A 130 12.54 16.51 -13.52
CA ALA A 130 12.85 16.08 -14.89
C ALA A 130 11.59 15.91 -15.78
N GLY A 131 10.39 16.15 -15.22
CA GLY A 131 9.11 16.08 -15.92
C GLY A 131 8.68 14.66 -16.24
N VAL A 132 9.05 13.70 -15.39
CA VAL A 132 8.53 12.33 -15.36
C VAL A 132 7.24 12.32 -14.54
N VAL A 133 6.29 11.50 -14.91
CA VAL A 133 4.99 11.40 -14.24
C VAL A 133 4.60 9.93 -14.03
N ALA A 134 3.62 9.70 -13.16
CA ALA A 134 3.02 8.38 -13.01
C ALA A 134 2.47 7.86 -14.36
N GLY A 135 2.65 6.57 -14.63
CA GLY A 135 2.31 5.93 -15.89
C GLY A 135 3.44 5.91 -16.94
N ASP A 136 4.56 6.61 -16.71
CA ASP A 136 5.75 6.44 -17.54
C ASP A 136 6.38 5.07 -17.29
N GLU A 137 6.88 4.40 -18.34
CA GLU A 137 7.63 3.14 -18.24
C GLU A 137 9.13 3.44 -18.28
N VAL A 138 9.91 3.02 -17.27
CA VAL A 138 11.38 3.09 -17.33
C VAL A 138 11.88 2.02 -18.31
N VAL A 139 12.59 2.44 -19.36
CA VAL A 139 13.08 1.50 -20.39
C VAL A 139 14.61 1.40 -20.43
N GLU A 140 15.34 2.39 -19.90
CA GLU A 140 16.80 2.38 -19.87
C GLU A 140 17.31 3.27 -18.72
N ILE A 141 18.38 2.84 -18.04
CA ILE A 141 19.13 3.64 -17.06
C ILE A 141 20.63 3.51 -17.37
N ASN A 142 21.31 4.64 -17.65
CA ASN A 142 22.74 4.70 -18.00
C ASN A 142 23.16 3.69 -19.09
N GLY A 143 22.33 3.48 -20.12
CA GLY A 143 22.59 2.53 -21.19
C GLY A 143 22.19 1.08 -20.89
N THR A 144 21.79 0.78 -19.66
CA THR A 144 21.28 -0.55 -19.28
C THR A 144 19.78 -0.62 -19.53
N LYS A 145 19.34 -1.59 -20.33
CA LYS A 145 17.94 -1.80 -20.66
C LYS A 145 17.18 -2.33 -19.44
N ILE A 146 16.01 -1.73 -19.18
CA ILE A 146 15.05 -2.13 -18.16
C ILE A 146 13.77 -2.55 -18.86
N SER A 147 13.22 -3.71 -18.52
CA SER A 147 12.02 -4.26 -19.16
C SER A 147 10.89 -4.50 -18.20
N THR A 148 11.19 -4.79 -16.92
CA THR A 148 10.22 -5.13 -15.87
C THR A 148 10.53 -4.38 -14.58
N GLY A 149 9.56 -4.32 -13.66
CA GLY A 149 9.79 -3.79 -12.32
C GLY A 149 10.89 -4.53 -11.56
N LYS A 150 11.03 -5.83 -11.82
CA LYS A 150 12.10 -6.64 -11.26
C LYS A 150 13.48 -6.21 -11.78
N ASP A 151 13.63 -5.99 -13.09
CA ASP A 151 14.90 -5.49 -13.67
C ASP A 151 15.27 -4.13 -13.06
N LEU A 152 14.26 -3.25 -12.87
CA LEU A 152 14.45 -1.95 -12.26
C LEU A 152 14.98 -2.07 -10.82
N LYS A 153 14.38 -2.98 -10.03
CA LYS A 153 14.86 -3.25 -8.67
C LYS A 153 16.27 -3.81 -8.66
N GLU A 154 16.55 -4.83 -9.47
CA GLU A 154 17.87 -5.45 -9.56
C GLU A 154 18.94 -4.44 -9.99
N TYR A 155 18.60 -3.53 -10.93
CA TYR A 155 19.51 -2.46 -11.33
C TYR A 155 19.81 -1.51 -10.18
N ILE A 156 18.78 -1.02 -9.45
CA ILE A 156 18.96 -0.09 -8.34
C ILE A 156 19.75 -0.74 -7.18
N ASP A 157 19.50 -2.01 -6.88
CA ASP A 157 20.19 -2.74 -5.84
C ASP A 157 21.68 -2.96 -6.19
N ALA A 158 21.99 -3.21 -7.45
CA ALA A 158 23.35 -3.42 -7.93
C ALA A 158 24.14 -2.10 -8.15
N HIS A 159 23.43 -0.99 -8.37
CA HIS A 159 24.01 0.33 -8.67
C HIS A 159 23.38 1.39 -7.75
N PRO A 160 23.70 1.41 -6.45
CA PRO A 160 23.21 2.44 -5.53
C PRO A 160 23.52 3.84 -6.08
N PHE A 161 22.52 4.70 -6.11
CA PHE A 161 22.70 6.05 -6.65
C PHE A 161 23.61 6.89 -5.75
N GLY A 162 24.45 7.71 -6.38
CA GLY A 162 25.25 8.74 -5.77
C GLY A 162 24.72 10.14 -6.13
N LYS A 163 25.59 11.13 -6.04
CA LYS A 163 25.28 12.53 -6.40
C LYS A 163 25.46 12.81 -7.89
N GLU A 164 25.93 11.84 -8.66
CA GLU A 164 26.22 11.97 -10.08
C GLU A 164 24.94 11.97 -10.89
N GLU A 165 24.96 12.65 -12.04
CA GLU A 165 23.87 12.62 -13.00
C GLU A 165 23.59 11.22 -13.54
N ILE A 166 22.32 10.88 -13.68
CA ILE A 166 21.86 9.61 -14.23
C ILE A 166 21.04 9.90 -15.48
N ASN A 167 21.37 9.20 -16.55
CA ASN A 167 20.59 9.21 -17.78
C ASN A 167 19.49 8.16 -17.71
N ILE A 168 18.24 8.59 -17.76
CA ILE A 168 17.09 7.70 -17.72
C ILE A 168 16.27 7.92 -19.01
N THR A 169 15.91 6.82 -19.68
CA THR A 169 14.94 6.86 -20.76
C THR A 169 13.62 6.32 -20.24
N VAL A 170 12.57 7.12 -20.31
CA VAL A 170 11.20 6.72 -20.02
C VAL A 170 10.36 6.69 -21.29
N LYS A 171 9.33 5.84 -21.30
CA LYS A 171 8.39 5.71 -22.42
C LYS A 171 7.01 6.18 -21.96
N ARG A 172 6.45 7.17 -22.67
CA ARG A 172 5.10 7.74 -22.46
C ARG A 172 4.34 7.71 -23.77
N ASN A 173 3.15 7.10 -23.80
CA ASN A 173 2.32 7.00 -25.02
C ASN A 173 3.11 6.46 -26.22
N ASN A 174 3.89 5.40 -26.03
CA ASN A 174 4.78 4.77 -27.03
C ASN A 174 5.91 5.67 -27.60
N LYS A 175 6.17 6.82 -26.97
CA LYS A 175 7.29 7.71 -27.32
C LYS A 175 8.33 7.68 -26.20
N GLU A 176 9.57 7.54 -26.56
CA GLU A 176 10.69 7.62 -25.61
C GLU A 176 11.04 9.09 -25.33
N LYS A 177 11.34 9.35 -24.07
CA LYS A 177 11.85 10.63 -23.57
C LYS A 177 13.10 10.35 -22.74
N LYS A 178 14.21 10.95 -23.12
CA LYS A 178 15.45 10.90 -22.33
C LYS A 178 15.44 12.06 -21.34
N VAL A 179 15.78 11.77 -20.11
CA VAL A 179 15.92 12.74 -19.04
C VAL A 179 17.25 12.55 -18.31
N VAL A 180 17.81 13.63 -17.84
CA VAL A 180 18.98 13.61 -16.95
C VAL A 180 18.49 13.96 -15.57
N VAL A 181 18.82 13.11 -14.60
CA VAL A 181 18.32 13.22 -13.22
C VAL A 181 19.50 13.25 -12.27
N VAL A 182 19.52 14.20 -11.34
CA VAL A 182 20.47 14.24 -10.23
C VAL A 182 19.77 13.71 -8.99
N PRO A 183 20.15 12.51 -8.49
CA PRO A 183 19.51 11.96 -7.28
C PRO A 183 19.66 12.88 -6.09
N GLN A 184 18.63 12.92 -5.24
CA GLN A 184 18.62 13.75 -4.05
C GLN A 184 18.93 12.90 -2.81
N MET A 185 19.78 13.41 -1.92
CA MET A 185 20.01 12.82 -0.61
C MET A 185 18.72 12.88 0.19
N THR A 186 18.20 11.73 0.59
CA THR A 186 16.94 11.63 1.31
C THR A 186 17.13 10.74 2.54
N LYS A 187 16.62 11.21 3.66
CA LYS A 187 16.54 10.41 4.88
C LYS A 187 15.28 9.56 4.83
N LEU A 188 15.47 8.25 4.77
CA LEU A 188 14.40 7.26 4.74
C LEU A 188 14.22 6.68 6.14
N TYR A 189 12.99 6.48 6.54
CA TYR A 189 12.63 5.93 7.85
C TYR A 189 12.04 4.54 7.71
N SER A 190 12.30 3.68 8.69
CA SER A 190 11.80 2.31 8.77
C SER A 190 11.27 2.04 10.17
N SER A 191 10.19 1.29 10.25
CA SER A 191 9.62 0.84 11.52
C SER A 191 10.46 -0.24 12.23
N GLY A 192 11.46 -0.82 11.57
CA GLY A 192 12.33 -1.86 12.12
C GLY A 192 11.69 -3.25 12.21
N PHE A 193 10.46 -3.42 11.75
CA PHE A 193 9.77 -4.71 11.72
C PHE A 193 8.96 -4.92 10.44
N VAL A 194 8.64 -6.18 10.16
CA VAL A 194 7.76 -6.60 9.07
C VAL A 194 6.54 -7.26 9.70
N TYR A 195 5.35 -6.87 9.27
CA TYR A 195 4.09 -7.48 9.69
C TYR A 195 3.62 -8.52 8.68
N ASN A 196 2.82 -9.48 9.17
CA ASN A 196 2.31 -10.57 8.36
C ASN A 196 1.22 -10.09 7.40
N LEU A 197 1.36 -10.44 6.12
CA LEU A 197 0.34 -10.27 5.09
C LEU A 197 -0.18 -11.63 4.58
N ALA A 198 0.37 -12.75 5.06
CA ALA A 198 -0.16 -14.07 4.75
C ALA A 198 -1.55 -14.24 5.37
N ARG A 199 -2.37 -15.03 4.72
CA ARG A 199 -3.77 -15.20 5.13
C ARG A 199 -3.95 -16.50 5.91
N ASP A 200 -4.43 -16.38 7.15
CA ASP A 200 -4.72 -17.48 8.04
C ASP A 200 -6.20 -17.86 8.00
N LYS A 201 -6.49 -19.14 7.86
CA LYS A 201 -7.85 -19.68 7.91
C LYS A 201 -8.49 -19.40 9.28
N GLN A 202 -9.78 -19.09 9.26
CA GLN A 202 -10.54 -18.71 10.45
C GLN A 202 -11.62 -19.72 10.78
N SER A 203 -11.97 -19.82 12.08
CA SER A 203 -13.20 -20.47 12.51
C SER A 203 -14.44 -19.70 12.01
N VAL A 204 -15.62 -20.31 12.05
CA VAL A 204 -16.88 -19.65 11.65
C VAL A 204 -17.06 -18.31 12.39
N GLY A 205 -16.82 -18.27 13.70
CA GLY A 205 -16.88 -17.04 14.48
C GLY A 205 -15.80 -16.03 14.08
N GLY A 206 -14.61 -16.52 13.70
CA GLY A 206 -13.53 -15.69 13.13
C GLY A 206 -13.92 -15.09 11.79
N VAL A 207 -14.53 -15.87 10.89
CA VAL A 207 -15.01 -15.37 9.59
C VAL A 207 -16.01 -14.24 9.78
N LEU A 208 -17.01 -14.40 10.65
CA LEU A 208 -17.99 -13.36 10.96
C LEU A 208 -17.30 -12.08 11.51
N LYS A 209 -16.42 -12.25 12.49
CA LYS A 209 -15.68 -11.13 13.10
C LYS A 209 -14.84 -10.38 12.07
N TYR A 210 -14.03 -11.07 11.28
CA TYR A 210 -13.12 -10.44 10.35
C TYR A 210 -13.82 -9.89 9.09
N SER A 211 -15.00 -10.39 8.75
CA SER A 211 -15.83 -9.76 7.72
C SER A 211 -16.36 -8.39 8.15
N LEU A 212 -16.67 -8.20 9.43
CA LEU A 212 -16.97 -6.87 9.98
C LEU A 212 -15.71 -5.97 10.03
N VAL A 213 -14.56 -6.56 10.36
CA VAL A 213 -13.26 -5.83 10.29
C VAL A 213 -12.96 -5.38 8.87
N GLU A 214 -13.26 -6.21 7.86
CA GLU A 214 -13.10 -5.86 6.44
C GLU A 214 -13.92 -4.62 6.07
N VAL A 215 -15.22 -4.64 6.37
CA VAL A 215 -16.09 -3.47 6.10
C VAL A 215 -15.59 -2.23 6.83
N ARG A 216 -15.14 -2.36 8.08
CA ARG A 216 -14.54 -1.24 8.84
C ARG A 216 -13.26 -0.74 8.17
N TYR A 217 -12.40 -1.65 7.72
CA TYR A 217 -11.16 -1.30 7.02
C TYR A 217 -11.45 -0.47 5.77
N GLU A 218 -12.39 -0.91 4.93
CA GLU A 218 -12.79 -0.19 3.71
C GLU A 218 -13.36 1.19 4.04
N ILE A 219 -14.25 1.30 5.02
CA ILE A 219 -14.79 2.59 5.48
C ILE A 219 -13.66 3.51 5.93
N ASN A 220 -12.74 3.02 6.76
CA ASN A 220 -11.60 3.82 7.24
C ASN A 220 -10.69 4.26 6.09
N THR A 221 -10.45 3.39 5.10
CA THR A 221 -9.66 3.70 3.90
C THR A 221 -10.29 4.86 3.14
N VAL A 222 -11.60 4.82 2.90
CA VAL A 222 -12.32 5.91 2.21
C VAL A 222 -12.24 7.21 3.00
N LEU A 223 -12.52 7.18 4.31
CA LEU A 223 -12.47 8.38 5.15
C LEU A 223 -11.07 8.99 5.22
N LYS A 224 -10.02 8.16 5.29
CA LYS A 224 -8.62 8.61 5.27
C LYS A 224 -8.25 9.20 3.91
N SER A 225 -8.66 8.59 2.80
CA SER A 225 -8.45 9.11 1.45
C SER A 225 -9.13 10.46 1.25
N LEU A 226 -10.35 10.62 1.74
CA LEU A 226 -11.06 11.92 1.71
C LEU A 226 -10.32 12.97 2.55
N LYS A 227 -9.80 12.58 3.73
CA LYS A 227 -8.97 13.50 4.54
C LYS A 227 -7.72 13.93 3.79
N MET A 228 -7.03 13.01 3.12
CA MET A 228 -5.84 13.34 2.31
C MET A 228 -6.18 14.30 1.18
N LEU A 229 -7.31 14.12 0.50
CA LEU A 229 -7.81 15.01 -0.54
C LEU A 229 -8.10 16.42 0.02
N VAL A 230 -8.84 16.52 1.13
CA VAL A 230 -9.18 17.82 1.75
C VAL A 230 -7.96 18.54 2.31
N THR A 231 -6.96 17.80 2.79
CA THR A 231 -5.71 18.38 3.30
C THR A 231 -4.66 18.65 2.22
N GLY A 232 -4.97 18.41 0.93
CA GLY A 232 -4.07 18.64 -0.19
C GLY A 232 -2.88 17.68 -0.29
N LYS A 233 -2.91 16.58 0.47
CA LYS A 233 -1.87 15.52 0.39
C LYS A 233 -1.99 14.68 -0.90
N VAL A 234 -3.16 14.68 -1.50
CA VAL A 234 -3.46 14.02 -2.79
C VAL A 234 -4.22 15.01 -3.65
N SER A 235 -3.86 15.09 -4.93
CA SER A 235 -4.52 15.97 -5.89
C SER A 235 -5.90 15.45 -6.29
N ALA A 236 -6.86 16.35 -6.52
CA ALA A 236 -8.17 15.98 -7.05
C ALA A 236 -8.08 15.29 -8.42
N ASN A 237 -7.02 15.53 -9.19
CA ASN A 237 -6.76 14.89 -10.48
C ASN A 237 -6.34 13.42 -10.34
N GLU A 238 -5.93 12.99 -9.17
CA GLU A 238 -5.58 11.60 -8.86
C GLU A 238 -6.81 10.75 -8.50
N VAL A 239 -7.95 11.42 -8.26
CA VAL A 239 -9.21 10.72 -7.95
C VAL A 239 -9.82 10.18 -9.25
N SER A 240 -9.92 8.87 -9.33
CA SER A 240 -10.53 8.20 -10.48
C SER A 240 -12.04 8.47 -10.57
N GLY A 241 -12.46 9.09 -11.67
CA GLY A 241 -13.87 9.18 -12.02
C GLY A 241 -14.45 7.83 -12.51
N PRO A 242 -15.73 7.78 -12.95
CA PRO A 242 -16.38 6.53 -13.39
C PRO A 242 -15.61 5.78 -14.49
N VAL A 243 -14.99 6.49 -15.42
CA VAL A 243 -14.17 5.90 -16.49
C VAL A 243 -12.89 5.28 -15.91
N GLY A 244 -12.26 5.94 -14.93
CA GLY A 244 -11.10 5.39 -14.24
C GLY A 244 -11.44 4.12 -13.46
N ILE A 245 -12.61 4.04 -12.85
CA ILE A 245 -13.07 2.82 -12.16
C ILE A 245 -13.23 1.67 -13.16
N VAL A 246 -13.81 1.90 -14.34
CA VAL A 246 -13.92 0.87 -15.39
C VAL A 246 -12.54 0.39 -15.84
N ASN A 247 -11.57 1.30 -16.01
CA ASN A 247 -10.21 0.94 -16.35
C ASN A 247 -9.57 0.08 -15.25
N VAL A 248 -9.69 0.47 -13.97
CA VAL A 248 -9.17 -0.33 -12.84
C VAL A 248 -9.77 -1.74 -12.84
N ILE A 249 -11.07 -1.90 -13.09
CA ILE A 249 -11.72 -3.22 -13.20
C ILE A 249 -11.10 -4.03 -14.35
N GLY A 250 -10.97 -3.41 -15.53
CA GLY A 250 -10.41 -4.05 -16.72
C GLY A 250 -8.93 -4.45 -16.53
N ASP A 251 -8.14 -3.56 -15.98
CA ASP A 251 -6.71 -3.79 -15.71
C ASP A 251 -6.50 -4.89 -14.66
N THR A 252 -7.27 -4.86 -13.58
CA THR A 252 -7.24 -5.89 -12.52
C THR A 252 -7.60 -7.26 -13.10
N TYR A 253 -8.65 -7.34 -13.91
CA TYR A 253 -9.01 -8.58 -14.59
C TYR A 253 -7.89 -9.08 -15.51
N ASN A 254 -7.32 -8.18 -16.32
CA ASN A 254 -6.26 -8.53 -17.27
C ASN A 254 -4.98 -9.00 -16.58
N GLN A 255 -4.62 -8.42 -15.45
CA GLN A 255 -3.48 -8.82 -14.64
C GLN A 255 -3.66 -10.21 -14.01
N THR A 256 -4.85 -10.49 -13.51
CA THR A 256 -5.11 -11.71 -12.72
C THR A 256 -5.58 -12.90 -13.54
N LYS A 257 -6.14 -12.70 -14.75
CA LYS A 257 -6.67 -13.80 -15.59
C LYS A 257 -5.67 -14.90 -15.92
N SER A 258 -4.37 -14.56 -16.01
CA SER A 258 -3.28 -15.53 -16.25
C SER A 258 -2.89 -16.32 -14.99
N GLU A 259 -3.25 -15.85 -13.80
CA GLU A 259 -2.95 -16.50 -12.52
C GLU A 259 -3.98 -17.57 -12.14
N GLY A 260 -5.06 -17.68 -12.92
CA GLY A 260 -6.10 -18.71 -12.77
C GLY A 260 -7.44 -18.16 -12.28
N PHE A 261 -8.50 -18.93 -12.59
CA PHE A 261 -9.90 -18.52 -12.35
C PHE A 261 -10.17 -18.11 -10.90
N MET A 262 -9.69 -18.87 -9.91
CA MET A 262 -9.97 -18.58 -8.50
C MET A 262 -9.28 -17.30 -8.02
N VAL A 263 -8.05 -17.05 -8.47
CA VAL A 263 -7.34 -15.79 -8.15
C VAL A 263 -8.10 -14.61 -8.72
N THR A 264 -8.44 -14.67 -10.00
CA THR A 264 -9.24 -13.63 -10.67
C THR A 264 -10.57 -13.40 -9.96
N LEU A 265 -11.30 -14.47 -9.67
CA LEU A 265 -12.61 -14.38 -9.00
C LEU A 265 -12.51 -13.66 -7.65
N PHE A 266 -11.59 -14.08 -6.77
CA PHE A 266 -11.45 -13.46 -5.44
C PHE A 266 -10.91 -12.04 -5.50
N THR A 267 -10.04 -11.74 -6.46
CA THR A 267 -9.56 -10.36 -6.68
C THR A 267 -10.72 -9.46 -7.13
N MET A 268 -11.56 -9.93 -8.04
CA MET A 268 -12.75 -9.19 -8.48
C MET A 268 -13.77 -9.01 -7.35
N ILE A 269 -13.94 -10.02 -6.48
CA ILE A 269 -14.81 -9.90 -5.30
C ILE A 269 -14.23 -8.87 -4.30
N ASN A 270 -12.93 -8.86 -4.04
CA ASN A 270 -12.30 -7.84 -3.20
C ASN A 270 -12.51 -6.43 -3.77
N LEU A 271 -12.37 -6.26 -5.08
CA LEU A 271 -12.67 -4.98 -5.74
C LEU A 271 -14.16 -4.59 -5.57
N ALA A 272 -15.08 -5.54 -5.65
CA ALA A 272 -16.49 -5.28 -5.40
C ALA A 272 -16.79 -4.91 -3.94
N ILE A 273 -16.08 -5.49 -2.95
CA ILE A 273 -16.16 -5.10 -1.54
C ILE A 273 -15.75 -3.64 -1.38
N MET A 274 -14.57 -3.28 -1.91
CA MET A 274 -14.05 -1.92 -1.87
C MET A 274 -15.00 -0.91 -2.51
N LEU A 275 -15.48 -1.19 -3.74
CA LEU A 275 -16.41 -0.29 -4.44
C LEU A 275 -17.75 -0.16 -3.72
N SER A 276 -18.28 -1.25 -3.16
CA SER A 276 -19.55 -1.23 -2.42
C SER A 276 -19.43 -0.40 -1.14
N ALA A 277 -18.35 -0.59 -0.38
CA ALA A 277 -18.07 0.21 0.82
C ALA A 277 -17.88 1.69 0.47
N ASN A 278 -17.13 1.99 -0.60
CA ASN A 278 -16.91 3.35 -1.09
C ASN A 278 -18.24 4.04 -1.43
N LEU A 279 -19.11 3.38 -2.23
CA LEU A 279 -20.45 3.88 -2.54
C LEU A 279 -21.30 4.06 -1.26
N GLY A 280 -21.16 3.17 -0.29
CA GLY A 280 -21.83 3.29 1.00
C GLY A 280 -21.44 4.56 1.74
N VAL A 281 -20.13 4.86 1.83
CA VAL A 281 -19.62 6.08 2.50
C VAL A 281 -19.99 7.33 1.73
N MET A 282 -19.76 7.34 0.40
CA MET A 282 -20.01 8.52 -0.44
C MET A 282 -21.49 8.92 -0.49
N ASN A 283 -22.40 7.96 -0.35
CA ASN A 283 -23.84 8.24 -0.29
C ASN A 283 -24.33 8.71 1.10
N LEU A 284 -23.46 8.66 2.13
CA LEU A 284 -23.76 9.18 3.47
C LEU A 284 -23.20 10.59 3.71
N LEU A 285 -22.28 11.04 2.86
CA LEU A 285 -21.67 12.37 2.90
C LEU A 285 -22.48 13.36 2.05
#